data_7e7a53bd2b383a93e202b6e65753235f
#
_entry.id   7e7a53bd2b383a93e202b6e65753235f
#
_cell.length_a   1.000
_cell.length_b   1.000
_cell.length_c   1.000
_cell.angle_alpha   90.00
_cell.angle_beta   90.00
_cell.angle_gamma   90.00
#
_symmetry.space_group_name_H-M   'P 1'
#
loop_
_entity.id
_entity.type
_entity.pdbx_description
1 polymer ?
#
loop_
_entity_poly.entity_id
_entity_poly.type
_entity_poly.pdbx_seq_one_letter_code
_entity_poly.pdbx_strand_id
1 'polypeptide(L)'
;MQGAEFEQVYDFGNLYAGFLKARRGKRHKPSVAKFEANLLEALCLLSEMLKTKTYRPSDYFVFKVYEPKERIVMTNAFKDKVVQHSLCDNILEPAFSKAFIRDNYASQSGRGTHDGLYRLEEFMRSYYFTRKAN
;
A
#
# COMPACT_ATOMS: atom_id res chain seq x y z
N MET A 1 10.33 -9.16 20.79
CA MET A 1 10.46 -8.88 19.35
C MET A 1 9.19 -8.31 18.73
N GLN A 2 7.99 -8.73 19.11
CA GLN A 2 6.73 -8.21 18.55
C GLN A 2 6.37 -6.76 18.93
N GLY A 3 6.96 -6.18 19.98
CA GLY A 3 6.68 -4.80 20.40
C GLY A 3 7.37 -3.75 19.56
N ALA A 4 8.63 -3.96 19.23
CA ALA A 4 9.45 -2.98 18.50
C ALA A 4 9.02 -2.78 17.03
N GLU A 5 8.46 -3.82 16.38
CA GLU A 5 7.95 -3.71 15.02
C GLU A 5 6.66 -2.88 14.97
N PHE A 6 5.76 -3.06 15.94
CA PHE A 6 4.52 -2.29 16.00
C PHE A 6 4.78 -0.81 16.34
N GLU A 7 5.84 -0.50 17.05
CA GLU A 7 6.26 0.88 17.33
C GLU A 7 6.51 1.68 16.04
N GLN A 8 7.03 1.03 15.02
CA GLN A 8 7.26 1.66 13.73
C GLN A 8 5.98 2.13 13.04
N VAL A 9 4.83 1.48 13.31
CA VAL A 9 3.54 1.86 12.70
C VAL A 9 3.03 3.17 13.24
N TYR A 10 3.16 3.39 14.56
CA TYR A 10 2.66 4.60 15.22
C TYR A 10 3.72 5.69 15.40
N ASP A 11 4.96 5.44 14.95
CA ASP A 11 5.98 6.48 14.92
C ASP A 11 5.51 7.68 14.09
N PHE A 12 5.69 8.89 14.63
CA PHE A 12 5.21 10.11 13.99
C PHE A 12 5.82 10.32 12.61
N GLY A 13 7.12 10.05 12.45
CA GLY A 13 7.82 10.17 11.17
C GLY A 13 7.26 9.22 10.11
N ASN A 14 6.96 7.99 10.50
CA ASN A 14 6.39 6.98 9.62
C ASN A 14 4.93 7.28 9.25
N LEU A 15 4.13 7.78 10.18
CA LEU A 15 2.77 8.27 9.90
C LEU A 15 2.81 9.50 8.97
N TYR A 16 3.76 10.41 9.16
CA TYR A 16 3.95 11.54 8.27
C TYR A 16 4.36 11.10 6.85
N ALA A 17 5.28 10.15 6.73
CA ALA A 17 5.62 9.56 5.44
C ALA A 17 4.41 8.89 4.77
N GLY A 18 3.61 8.15 5.54
CA GLY A 18 2.34 7.57 5.10
C GLY A 18 1.35 8.62 4.60
N PHE A 19 1.22 9.75 5.31
CA PHE A 19 0.42 10.89 4.86
C PHE A 19 0.91 11.45 3.52
N LEU A 20 2.22 11.66 3.34
CA LEU A 20 2.78 12.15 2.09
C LEU A 20 2.45 11.24 0.90
N LYS A 21 2.53 9.93 1.09
CA LYS A 21 2.12 8.94 0.09
C LYS A 21 0.61 8.96 -0.18
N ALA A 22 -0.21 8.97 0.87
CA ALA A 22 -1.67 8.95 0.78
C ALA A 22 -2.24 10.17 0.05
N ARG A 23 -1.65 11.37 0.24
CA ARG A 23 -2.10 12.62 -0.39
C ARG A 23 -1.66 12.76 -1.85
N ARG A 24 -0.69 12.00 -2.32
CA ARG A 24 -0.12 12.15 -3.66
C ARG A 24 -1.20 12.10 -4.75
N GLY A 25 -1.29 13.15 -5.55
CA GLY A 25 -2.30 13.30 -6.60
C GLY A 25 -3.74 13.55 -6.10
N LYS A 26 -3.95 13.78 -4.79
CA LYS A 26 -5.30 13.91 -4.19
C LYS A 26 -5.48 15.16 -3.33
N ARG A 27 -4.55 16.12 -3.38
CA ARG A 27 -4.61 17.36 -2.55
C ARG A 27 -5.85 18.23 -2.82
N HIS A 28 -6.42 18.12 -4.03
CA HIS A 28 -7.66 18.81 -4.40
C HIS A 28 -8.91 18.27 -3.70
N LYS A 29 -8.84 17.08 -3.08
CA LYS A 29 -9.98 16.47 -2.41
C LYS A 29 -10.24 17.13 -1.05
N PRO A 30 -11.48 17.51 -0.72
CA PRO A 30 -11.80 18.19 0.55
C PRO A 30 -11.38 17.40 1.79
N SER A 31 -11.50 16.07 1.76
CA SER A 31 -11.09 15.20 2.87
C SER A 31 -9.58 15.25 3.13
N VAL A 32 -8.77 15.37 2.07
CA VAL A 32 -7.32 15.50 2.18
C VAL A 32 -6.95 16.88 2.68
N ALA A 33 -7.55 17.94 2.10
CA ALA A 33 -7.31 19.32 2.51
C ALA A 33 -7.68 19.55 4.00
N LYS A 34 -8.81 18.99 4.44
CA LYS A 34 -9.23 19.07 5.86
C LYS A 34 -8.24 18.37 6.79
N PHE A 35 -7.72 17.22 6.41
CA PHE A 35 -6.70 16.49 7.17
C PHE A 35 -5.37 17.26 7.21
N GLU A 36 -4.96 17.82 6.07
CA GLU A 36 -3.72 18.60 5.93
C GLU A 36 -3.78 19.90 6.76
N ALA A 37 -4.95 20.54 6.87
CA ALA A 37 -5.12 21.75 7.68
C ALA A 37 -4.85 21.53 9.18
N ASN A 38 -5.15 20.33 9.71
CA ASN A 38 -4.93 19.96 11.11
C ASN A 38 -3.92 18.80 11.22
N LEU A 39 -2.89 18.81 10.36
CA LEU A 39 -2.00 17.68 10.17
C LEU A 39 -1.31 17.22 11.44
N LEU A 40 -0.72 18.15 12.19
CA LEU A 40 0.03 17.81 13.40
C LEU A 40 -0.85 17.15 14.45
N GLU A 41 -2.00 17.75 14.74
CA GLU A 41 -2.97 17.23 15.70
C GLU A 41 -3.51 15.86 15.25
N ALA A 42 -3.86 15.72 13.97
CA ALA A 42 -4.37 14.48 13.41
C ALA A 42 -3.35 13.33 13.49
N LEU A 43 -2.07 13.59 13.21
CA LEU A 43 -1.02 12.58 13.29
C LEU A 43 -0.69 12.21 14.74
N CYS A 44 -0.65 13.18 15.66
CA CYS A 44 -0.46 12.91 17.08
C CYS A 44 -1.59 12.07 17.64
N LEU A 45 -2.83 12.39 17.29
CA LEU A 45 -4.00 11.62 17.71
C LEU A 45 -3.96 10.18 17.17
N LEU A 46 -3.62 9.99 15.89
CA LEU A 46 -3.48 8.65 15.30
C LEU A 46 -2.37 7.85 15.99
N SER A 47 -1.22 8.46 16.24
CA SER A 47 -0.11 7.83 16.95
C SER A 47 -0.54 7.36 18.35
N GLU A 48 -1.22 8.20 19.09
CA GLU A 48 -1.71 7.87 20.43
C GLU A 48 -2.78 6.77 20.39
N MET A 49 -3.75 6.85 19.49
CA MET A 49 -4.78 5.82 19.32
C MET A 49 -4.19 4.45 18.96
N LEU A 50 -3.15 4.41 18.11
CA LEU A 50 -2.44 3.18 17.77
C LEU A 50 -1.64 2.65 18.95
N LYS A 51 -0.92 3.52 19.67
CA LYS A 51 -0.13 3.19 20.84
C LYS A 51 -1.00 2.59 21.96
N THR A 52 -2.17 3.18 22.21
CA THR A 52 -3.13 2.71 23.23
C THR A 52 -4.02 1.57 22.73
N LYS A 53 -3.87 1.14 21.46
CA LYS A 53 -4.70 0.10 20.82
C LYS A 53 -6.20 0.43 20.80
N THR A 54 -6.55 1.70 20.82
CA THR A 54 -7.93 2.20 20.71
C THR A 54 -8.34 2.56 19.30
N TYR A 55 -7.40 2.53 18.35
CA TYR A 55 -7.67 2.82 16.95
C TYR A 55 -8.73 1.87 16.37
N ARG A 56 -9.73 2.46 15.70
CA ARG A 56 -10.74 1.75 14.92
C ARG A 56 -10.79 2.30 13.52
N PRO A 57 -10.70 1.45 12.47
CA PRO A 57 -10.93 1.87 11.10
C PRO A 57 -12.34 2.43 10.95
N SER A 58 -12.49 3.42 10.09
CA SER A 58 -13.80 3.96 9.71
C SER A 58 -14.52 3.01 8.75
N ASP A 59 -15.84 3.19 8.64
CA ASP A 59 -16.62 2.47 7.66
C ASP A 59 -16.20 2.83 6.23
N TYR A 60 -16.41 1.89 5.30
CA TYR A 60 -16.12 2.11 3.89
C TYR A 60 -17.15 3.04 3.26
N PHE A 61 -16.68 3.96 2.42
CA PHE A 61 -17.52 4.70 1.50
C PHE A 61 -17.72 3.87 0.24
N VAL A 62 -18.97 3.61 -0.10
CA VAL A 62 -19.36 2.80 -1.26
C VAL A 62 -19.96 3.72 -2.32
N PHE A 63 -19.46 3.62 -3.56
CA PHE A 63 -19.98 4.37 -4.70
C PHE A 63 -19.87 3.56 -5.99
N LYS A 64 -20.69 3.91 -6.97
CA LYS A 64 -20.66 3.27 -8.29
C LYS A 64 -19.82 4.10 -9.26
N VAL A 65 -19.06 3.41 -10.10
CA VAL A 65 -18.30 3.97 -11.22
C VAL A 65 -18.82 3.31 -12.49
N TYR A 66 -19.02 4.10 -13.54
CA TYR A 66 -19.65 3.63 -14.79
C TYR A 66 -18.65 3.45 -15.95
N GLU A 67 -17.46 3.99 -15.85
CA GLU A 67 -16.42 3.89 -16.88
C GLU A 67 -15.23 3.02 -16.43
N PRO A 68 -14.75 2.11 -17.30
CA PRO A 68 -15.24 1.68 -18.61
C PRO A 68 -16.48 0.78 -18.55
N LYS A 69 -16.88 0.31 -17.37
CA LYS A 69 -18.09 -0.46 -17.10
C LYS A 69 -18.57 -0.22 -15.67
N GLU A 70 -19.83 -0.47 -15.42
CA GLU A 70 -20.41 -0.34 -14.09
C GLU A 70 -19.70 -1.25 -13.08
N ARG A 71 -19.24 -0.66 -11.97
CA ARG A 71 -18.64 -1.38 -10.85
C ARG A 71 -18.88 -0.63 -9.54
N ILE A 72 -19.03 -1.39 -8.47
CA ILE A 72 -19.09 -0.87 -7.11
C ILE A 72 -17.66 -0.71 -6.59
N VAL A 73 -17.33 0.48 -6.12
CA VAL A 73 -16.02 0.79 -5.54
C VAL A 73 -16.20 1.12 -4.06
N MET A 74 -15.37 0.53 -3.22
CA MET A 74 -15.29 0.82 -1.80
C MET A 74 -14.00 1.58 -1.52
N THR A 75 -14.06 2.63 -0.71
CA THR A 75 -12.88 3.40 -0.31
C THR A 75 -12.89 3.70 1.17
N ASN A 76 -11.71 3.70 1.79
CA ASN A 76 -11.54 4.02 3.19
C ASN A 76 -11.48 5.52 3.42
N ALA A 77 -11.73 5.95 4.66
CA ALA A 77 -11.46 7.31 5.10
C ALA A 77 -9.96 7.66 4.92
N PHE A 78 -9.66 8.95 4.77
CA PHE A 78 -8.28 9.38 4.50
C PHE A 78 -7.31 9.04 5.66
N LYS A 79 -7.77 9.18 6.91
CA LYS A 79 -6.98 8.80 8.10
C LYS A 79 -6.53 7.32 8.05
N ASP A 80 -7.44 6.44 7.60
CA ASP A 80 -7.16 5.01 7.53
C ASP A 80 -6.13 4.69 6.44
N LYS A 81 -6.14 5.45 5.34
CA LYS A 81 -5.10 5.33 4.29
C LYS A 81 -3.71 5.71 4.80
N VAL A 82 -3.63 6.71 5.67
CA VAL A 82 -2.37 7.11 6.32
C VAL A 82 -1.81 5.97 7.17
N VAL A 83 -2.65 5.38 8.02
CA VAL A 83 -2.26 4.25 8.86
C VAL A 83 -1.89 3.03 8.02
N GLN A 84 -2.67 2.73 6.97
CA GLN A 84 -2.38 1.61 6.05
C GLN A 84 -1.03 1.79 5.35
N HIS A 85 -0.69 2.99 4.89
CA HIS A 85 0.64 3.24 4.31
C HIS A 85 1.76 3.03 5.32
N SER A 86 1.61 3.53 6.55
CA SER A 86 2.60 3.31 7.60
C SER A 86 2.77 1.82 7.91
N LEU A 87 1.68 1.07 8.03
CA LEU A 87 1.71 -0.38 8.27
C LEU A 87 2.36 -1.14 7.10
N CYS A 88 1.95 -0.82 5.86
CA CYS A 88 2.47 -1.51 4.69
C CYS A 88 3.97 -1.26 4.50
N ASP A 89 4.40 -0.01 4.59
CA ASP A 89 5.79 0.36 4.29
C ASP A 89 6.77 -0.16 5.36
N ASN A 90 6.38 -0.16 6.62
CA ASN A 90 7.31 -0.46 7.72
C ASN A 90 7.25 -1.92 8.19
N ILE A 91 6.13 -2.61 7.95
CA ILE A 91 5.96 -4.00 8.41
C ILE A 91 5.69 -4.96 7.28
N LEU A 92 4.62 -4.72 6.49
CA LEU A 92 4.15 -5.72 5.53
C LEU A 92 5.12 -5.88 4.35
N GLU A 93 5.56 -4.79 3.76
CA GLU A 93 6.48 -4.84 2.61
C GLU A 93 7.83 -5.48 2.98
N PRO A 94 8.51 -5.10 4.07
CA PRO A 94 9.74 -5.77 4.49
C PRO A 94 9.56 -7.24 4.85
N ALA A 95 8.42 -7.63 5.42
CA ALA A 95 8.14 -9.03 5.77
C ALA A 95 7.86 -9.88 4.54
N PHE A 96 6.94 -9.43 3.68
CA PHE A 96 6.51 -10.20 2.51
C PHE A 96 7.53 -10.22 1.38
N SER A 97 8.31 -9.16 1.18
CA SER A 97 9.33 -9.11 0.12
C SER A 97 10.37 -10.22 0.24
N LYS A 98 10.64 -10.69 1.46
CA LYS A 98 11.55 -11.81 1.73
C LYS A 98 10.92 -13.17 1.38
N ALA A 99 9.59 -13.27 1.41
CA ALA A 99 8.85 -14.51 1.17
C ALA A 99 8.37 -14.65 -0.28
N PHE A 100 8.41 -13.58 -1.07
CA PHE A 100 7.96 -13.63 -2.45
C PHE A 100 8.85 -14.50 -3.33
N ILE A 101 8.22 -15.33 -4.13
CA ILE A 101 8.92 -16.08 -5.18
C ILE A 101 9.54 -15.11 -6.20
N ARG A 102 10.60 -15.57 -6.90
CA ARG A 102 11.30 -14.74 -7.91
C ARG A 102 10.36 -14.19 -8.98
N ASP A 103 9.38 -14.98 -9.40
CA ASP A 103 8.46 -14.66 -10.49
C ASP A 103 7.18 -13.95 -10.02
N ASN A 104 7.22 -13.25 -8.89
CA ASN A 104 6.19 -12.32 -8.46
C ASN A 104 6.49 -10.90 -9.01
N TYR A 105 5.60 -10.38 -9.84
CA TYR A 105 5.73 -9.07 -10.53
C TYR A 105 4.69 -8.07 -10.06
N ALA A 106 3.88 -8.41 -9.05
CA ALA A 106 2.82 -7.55 -8.53
C ALA A 106 3.30 -6.78 -7.29
N SER A 107 3.02 -5.48 -7.27
CA SER A 107 3.24 -4.60 -6.10
C SER A 107 4.67 -4.60 -5.55
N GLN A 108 5.67 -4.82 -6.37
CA GLN A 108 7.08 -4.74 -6.00
C GLN A 108 7.78 -3.59 -6.72
N SER A 109 8.62 -2.86 -6.00
CA SER A 109 9.48 -1.84 -6.60
C SER A 109 10.51 -2.49 -7.53
N GLY A 110 10.69 -1.91 -8.73
CA GLY A 110 11.64 -2.41 -9.73
C GLY A 110 11.21 -3.69 -10.45
N ARG A 111 9.97 -4.15 -10.24
CA ARG A 111 9.40 -5.30 -10.95
C ARG A 111 7.99 -4.97 -11.43
N GLY A 112 7.78 -5.02 -12.72
CA GLY A 112 6.51 -4.66 -13.33
C GLY A 112 6.07 -5.63 -14.41
N THR A 113 5.01 -5.25 -15.13
CA THR A 113 4.45 -6.05 -16.23
C THR A 113 5.48 -6.38 -17.31
N HIS A 114 6.38 -5.45 -17.62
CA HIS A 114 7.43 -5.66 -18.63
C HIS A 114 8.43 -6.72 -18.18
N ASP A 115 8.84 -6.73 -16.91
CA ASP A 115 9.76 -7.75 -16.39
C ASP A 115 9.11 -9.13 -16.43
N GLY A 116 7.80 -9.21 -16.15
CA GLY A 116 7.03 -10.44 -16.29
C GLY A 116 6.96 -10.94 -17.73
N LEU A 117 6.80 -10.05 -18.70
CA LEU A 117 6.80 -10.40 -20.12
C LEU A 117 8.18 -10.90 -20.60
N TYR A 118 9.26 -10.25 -20.19
CA TYR A 118 10.61 -10.73 -20.50
C TYR A 118 10.88 -12.11 -19.90
N ARG A 119 10.41 -12.33 -18.68
CA ARG A 119 10.56 -13.64 -18.02
C ARG A 119 9.75 -14.73 -18.72
N LEU A 120 8.55 -14.40 -19.15
CA LEU A 120 7.73 -15.32 -19.96
C LEU A 120 8.45 -15.68 -21.27
N GLU A 121 9.02 -14.69 -21.96
CA GLU A 121 9.79 -14.93 -23.17
C GLU A 121 11.00 -15.86 -22.95
N GLU A 122 11.73 -15.68 -21.83
CA GLU A 122 12.81 -16.60 -21.43
C GLU A 122 12.31 -18.05 -21.26
N PHE A 123 11.18 -18.23 -20.59
CA PHE A 123 10.57 -19.57 -20.43
C PHE A 123 10.16 -20.19 -21.77
N MET A 124 9.54 -19.41 -22.64
CA MET A 124 9.14 -19.86 -23.96
C MET A 124 10.35 -20.30 -24.82
N ARG A 125 11.41 -19.49 -24.81
CA ARG A 125 12.67 -19.82 -25.50
C ARG A 125 13.30 -21.08 -24.94
N SER A 126 13.43 -21.19 -23.62
CA SER A 126 14.01 -22.37 -22.97
C SER A 126 13.22 -23.62 -23.31
N TYR A 127 11.89 -23.57 -23.23
CA TYR A 127 11.03 -24.71 -23.58
C TYR A 127 11.17 -25.13 -25.05
N TYR A 128 11.21 -24.17 -25.97
CA TYR A 128 11.36 -24.43 -27.39
C TYR A 128 12.70 -25.12 -27.71
N PHE A 129 13.81 -24.63 -27.15
CA PHE A 129 15.12 -25.22 -27.39
C PHE A 129 15.28 -26.59 -26.73
N THR A 130 14.74 -26.79 -25.54
CA THR A 130 14.79 -28.10 -24.88
C THR A 130 14.02 -29.17 -25.66
N ARG A 131 12.90 -28.82 -26.27
CA ARG A 131 12.10 -29.75 -27.10
C ARG A 131 12.70 -30.06 -28.45
N LYS A 132 13.51 -29.14 -29.01
CA LYS A 132 14.22 -29.39 -30.29
C LYS A 132 15.46 -30.26 -30.12
N ALA A 133 16.00 -30.40 -28.92
CA ALA A 133 17.18 -31.18 -28.61
C ALA A 133 16.87 -32.67 -28.31
N ASN A 134 15.58 -33.02 -28.17
CA ASN A 134 15.07 -34.38 -28.05
C ASN A 134 14.28 -34.74 -29.32
#